data_3ee74d85bdc9a8bd7444c4a46aff8376
#
_entry.id   3ee74d85bdc9a8bd7444c4a46aff8376
#
_cell.length_a   1.000
_cell.length_b   1.000
_cell.length_c   1.000
_cell.angle_alpha   90.00
_cell.angle_beta   90.00
_cell.angle_gamma   90.00
#
_symmetry.space_group_name_H-M   'P 1'
#
loop_
_entity.id
_entity.type
_entity.pdbx_description
1 polymer ?
#
loop_
_entity_poly.entity_id
_entity_poly.type
_entity_poly.pdbx_seq_one_letter_code
_entity_poly.pdbx_strand_id
1 'polypeptide(L)'
;MNTCKDGVIDAFDFKDNVTCNVASFQLPWESSKFIPNRTVNSIDQILHTQKNCSFDLIYRCNPCQIYLNKSIASIRYNLGNGFRNELNNDIIESIDYVVPVPETGKMYAQGLAEALNKPYLEAIYKRKRLGRSFDIQSVTERKKFIVNKLGLIPDLIKDKSIALVDEAIFTGATLKIAVELFQEYNVRIHILIPSPECINQCQSNMQPSRAMLLEYVPRESLSSYFNVDSVTFISNKRFERDVIINNDICTFCFDNKDW
;
A
#
# COMPACT_ATOMS: atom_id res chain seq x y z
N MET A 1 22.38 22.94 -24.81
CA MET A 1 21.14 23.33 -24.11
C MET A 1 19.99 22.58 -24.77
N ASN A 2 19.67 21.38 -24.28
CA ASN A 2 18.53 20.61 -24.74
C ASN A 2 17.46 20.73 -23.65
N THR A 3 16.40 21.43 -23.98
CA THR A 3 15.20 21.57 -23.14
C THR A 3 14.42 20.27 -23.20
N CYS A 4 14.25 19.60 -22.05
CA CYS A 4 13.31 18.50 -21.92
C CYS A 4 11.89 19.01 -22.18
N LYS A 5 11.30 18.59 -23.29
CA LYS A 5 9.85 18.61 -23.47
C LYS A 5 9.32 17.24 -23.07
N ASP A 6 8.26 17.26 -22.26
CA ASP A 6 7.37 16.11 -22.02
C ASP A 6 7.88 14.92 -21.16
N GLY A 7 8.65 15.17 -20.10
CA GLY A 7 8.66 14.26 -18.92
C GLY A 7 8.94 12.76 -19.12
N VAL A 8 9.36 12.33 -20.30
CA VAL A 8 9.74 10.94 -20.60
C VAL A 8 11.24 10.89 -20.77
N ILE A 9 11.94 10.29 -19.82
CA ILE A 9 13.35 9.94 -19.96
C ILE A 9 13.39 8.55 -20.60
N ASP A 10 13.80 8.48 -21.86
CA ASP A 10 14.16 7.22 -22.51
C ASP A 10 15.40 6.62 -21.84
N ALA A 11 15.28 5.36 -21.41
CA ALA A 11 16.24 4.66 -20.56
C ALA A 11 17.41 4.04 -21.35
N PHE A 12 17.96 4.71 -22.34
CA PHE A 12 19.14 4.21 -23.07
C PHE A 12 20.10 5.35 -23.45
N ASP A 13 20.92 5.77 -22.48
CA ASP A 13 22.33 6.13 -22.77
C ASP A 13 23.14 6.22 -21.46
N PHE A 14 23.77 5.10 -21.10
CA PHE A 14 24.74 5.04 -20.00
C PHE A 14 26.16 5.21 -20.54
N LYS A 15 26.48 6.40 -21.01
CA LYS A 15 27.88 6.71 -21.34
C LYS A 15 28.25 8.19 -21.25
N ASP A 16 27.79 8.91 -20.30
CA ASP A 16 28.50 10.15 -19.91
C ASP A 16 28.16 10.47 -18.46
N ASN A 17 29.19 10.72 -17.66
CA ASN A 17 29.12 11.17 -16.27
C ASN A 17 28.31 12.47 -16.15
N VAL A 18 26.99 12.36 -16.13
CA VAL A 18 26.12 13.45 -15.72
C VAL A 18 25.95 13.33 -14.21
N THR A 19 26.76 14.06 -13.47
CA THR A 19 26.44 14.43 -12.09
C THR A 19 25.14 15.23 -12.13
N CYS A 20 24.02 14.53 -12.04
CA CYS A 20 22.75 15.16 -11.70
C CYS A 20 22.90 15.70 -10.28
N ASN A 21 23.10 17.01 -10.16
CA ASN A 21 22.82 17.70 -8.91
C ASN A 21 21.39 17.35 -8.53
N VAL A 22 21.24 16.56 -7.47
CA VAL A 22 19.96 16.25 -6.83
C VAL A 22 19.52 17.52 -6.08
N ALA A 23 19.27 18.58 -6.84
CA ALA A 23 18.56 19.73 -6.34
C ALA A 23 17.08 19.31 -6.30
N SER A 24 16.58 19.04 -5.10
CA SER A 24 15.16 19.00 -4.74
C SER A 24 14.27 18.26 -5.78
N PHE A 25 14.21 16.92 -5.65
CA PHE A 25 13.13 16.18 -6.26
C PHE A 25 11.86 16.54 -5.47
N GLN A 26 11.11 17.49 -5.98
CA GLN A 26 9.79 17.82 -5.46
C GLN A 26 8.90 16.63 -5.70
N LEU A 27 8.43 16.03 -4.60
CA LEU A 27 7.48 14.92 -4.67
C LEU A 27 6.15 15.47 -5.26
N PRO A 28 5.36 14.69 -6.03
CA PRO A 28 4.19 15.15 -6.77
C PRO A 28 3.10 15.88 -5.96
N TRP A 29 3.14 15.83 -4.62
CA TRP A 29 2.22 16.53 -3.72
C TRP A 29 2.59 17.99 -3.40
N GLU A 30 3.76 18.47 -3.84
CA GLU A 30 4.11 19.91 -3.75
C GLU A 30 3.31 20.78 -4.71
N SER A 31 2.33 20.21 -5.43
CA SER A 31 1.40 21.04 -6.17
C SER A 31 0.52 21.81 -5.19
N SER A 32 0.86 23.06 -5.02
CA SER A 32 0.28 24.14 -4.20
C SER A 32 -1.24 24.38 -4.38
N LYS A 33 -2.06 23.37 -4.69
CA LYS A 33 -3.46 23.54 -5.06
C LYS A 33 -4.47 23.13 -3.97
N PHE A 34 -4.04 22.70 -2.80
CA PHE A 34 -4.95 22.37 -1.71
C PHE A 34 -4.44 22.90 -0.36
N ILE A 35 -4.43 24.22 -0.22
CA ILE A 35 -4.43 24.84 1.10
C ILE A 35 -5.84 25.38 1.32
N PRO A 36 -6.67 24.78 2.20
CA PRO A 36 -7.89 25.44 2.62
C PRO A 36 -7.49 26.73 3.33
N ASN A 37 -8.19 27.83 3.01
CA ASN A 37 -8.02 29.19 3.55
C ASN A 37 -7.57 29.26 5.02
N ARG A 38 -6.29 29.08 5.30
CA ARG A 38 -5.63 29.57 6.49
C ARG A 38 -4.75 30.73 6.05
N THR A 39 -5.03 31.92 6.53
CA THR A 39 -4.16 33.07 6.46
C THR A 39 -2.84 32.71 7.17
N VAL A 40 -1.84 32.31 6.40
CA VAL A 40 -0.51 32.02 6.91
C VAL A 40 0.32 33.29 6.76
N ASN A 41 0.76 33.83 7.89
CA ASN A 41 1.42 35.15 7.97
C ASN A 41 2.89 35.17 7.51
N SER A 42 3.49 34.04 7.10
CA SER A 42 4.80 34.02 6.45
C SER A 42 5.07 32.70 5.71
N ILE A 43 5.77 32.77 4.58
CA ILE A 43 6.19 31.62 3.77
C ILE A 43 7.14 30.71 4.56
N ASP A 44 7.95 31.26 5.46
CA ASP A 44 8.91 30.49 6.27
C ASP A 44 8.23 29.52 7.26
N GLN A 45 7.02 29.85 7.77
CA GLN A 45 6.26 28.94 8.61
C GLN A 45 5.67 27.76 7.84
N ILE A 46 5.40 27.93 6.55
CA ILE A 46 4.87 26.84 5.69
C ILE A 46 5.97 25.81 5.41
N LEU A 47 7.22 26.23 5.21
CA LEU A 47 8.35 25.36 4.86
C LEU A 47 8.80 24.48 6.03
N HIS A 48 8.56 24.88 7.27
CA HIS A 48 8.97 24.13 8.47
C HIS A 48 7.93 23.17 9.05
N THR A 49 6.72 23.12 8.51
CA THR A 49 5.61 22.32 9.08
C THR A 49 5.10 21.19 8.16
N GLN A 50 5.64 21.03 6.95
CA GLN A 50 5.19 19.95 6.07
C GLN A 50 5.97 18.66 6.35
N LYS A 51 5.37 17.79 7.15
CA LYS A 51 5.86 16.42 7.29
C LYS A 51 5.55 15.60 6.04
N ASN A 52 6.49 14.74 5.63
CA ASN A 52 6.23 13.76 4.57
C ASN A 52 5.12 12.79 4.99
N CYS A 53 4.29 12.39 4.06
CA CYS A 53 3.18 11.47 4.36
C CYS A 53 3.68 10.02 4.36
N SER A 54 3.59 9.33 5.50
CA SER A 54 3.93 7.91 5.57
C SER A 54 3.05 7.04 4.66
N PHE A 55 1.78 7.43 4.50
CA PHE A 55 0.86 6.72 3.61
C PHE A 55 1.27 6.82 2.14
N ASP A 56 1.86 7.94 1.71
CA ASP A 56 2.40 8.05 0.36
C ASP A 56 3.53 7.07 0.11
N LEU A 57 4.44 6.92 1.07
CA LEU A 57 5.54 5.97 0.96
C LEU A 57 5.04 4.55 0.80
N ILE A 58 4.00 4.17 1.55
CA ILE A 58 3.49 2.78 1.49
C ILE A 58 2.55 2.53 0.31
N TYR A 59 1.85 3.55 -0.22
CA TYR A 59 0.81 3.36 -1.23
C TYR A 59 1.06 4.08 -2.54
N ARG A 60 1.17 5.44 -2.53
CA ARG A 60 1.06 6.25 -3.75
C ARG A 60 2.38 6.49 -4.48
N CYS A 61 3.49 6.56 -3.76
CA CYS A 61 4.80 6.77 -4.37
C CYS A 61 5.16 5.66 -5.35
N ASN A 62 5.81 6.05 -6.45
CA ASN A 62 6.32 5.07 -7.41
C ASN A 62 7.45 4.24 -6.76
N PRO A 63 7.48 2.92 -6.94
CA PRO A 63 8.53 2.05 -6.38
C PRO A 63 9.96 2.48 -6.70
N CYS A 64 10.18 3.11 -7.86
CA CYS A 64 11.51 3.59 -8.27
C CYS A 64 11.94 4.93 -7.64
N GLN A 65 11.01 5.66 -6.99
CA GLN A 65 11.37 6.91 -6.31
C GLN A 65 12.31 6.64 -5.13
N ILE A 66 13.17 7.63 -4.85
CA ILE A 66 14.14 7.57 -3.76
C ILE A 66 13.66 8.45 -2.61
N TYR A 67 13.62 7.89 -1.43
CA TYR A 67 13.37 8.58 -0.17
C TYR A 67 14.51 8.28 0.81
N LEU A 68 15.22 9.31 1.28
CA LEU A 68 16.36 9.19 2.20
C LEU A 68 17.37 8.09 1.77
N ASN A 69 17.81 8.16 0.53
CA ASN A 69 18.76 7.22 -0.11
C ASN A 69 18.26 5.76 -0.23
N LYS A 70 16.96 5.51 -0.04
CA LYS A 70 16.34 4.20 -0.24
C LYS A 70 15.26 4.30 -1.31
N SER A 71 15.16 3.31 -2.17
CA SER A 71 14.01 3.23 -3.08
C SER A 71 12.72 2.91 -2.29
N ILE A 72 11.60 3.43 -2.76
CA ILE A 72 10.29 3.09 -2.18
C ILE A 72 10.06 1.58 -2.24
N ALA A 73 10.52 0.92 -3.31
CA ALA A 73 10.47 -0.53 -3.41
C ALA A 73 11.22 -1.21 -2.25
N SER A 74 12.43 -0.74 -1.91
CA SER A 74 13.20 -1.34 -0.80
C SER A 74 12.56 -1.09 0.57
N ILE A 75 11.93 0.07 0.77
CA ILE A 75 11.17 0.35 2.00
C ILE A 75 10.01 -0.63 2.15
N ARG A 76 9.21 -0.81 1.11
CA ARG A 76 8.08 -1.75 1.09
C ARG A 76 8.52 -3.20 1.26
N TYR A 77 9.59 -3.59 0.60
CA TYR A 77 10.19 -4.91 0.76
C TYR A 77 10.64 -5.17 2.21
N ASN A 78 11.33 -4.21 2.84
CA ASN A 78 11.79 -4.33 4.22
C ASN A 78 10.63 -4.39 5.23
N LEU A 79 9.55 -3.66 4.98
CA LEU A 79 8.33 -3.77 5.79
C LEU A 79 7.73 -5.17 5.70
N GLY A 80 7.66 -5.74 4.50
CA GLY A 80 7.22 -7.12 4.30
C GLY A 80 8.13 -8.13 4.99
N ASN A 81 9.44 -8.00 4.83
CA ASN A 81 10.42 -8.88 5.47
C ASN A 81 10.31 -8.82 7.00
N GLY A 82 10.20 -7.62 7.53
CA GLY A 82 10.06 -7.42 8.96
C GLY A 82 8.76 -7.93 9.56
N PHE A 83 7.74 -8.14 8.77
CA PHE A 83 6.43 -8.61 9.22
C PHE A 83 6.48 -10.01 9.84
N ARG A 84 7.48 -10.82 9.53
CA ARG A 84 7.74 -12.12 10.15
C ARG A 84 7.63 -12.10 11.67
N ASN A 85 8.07 -11.01 12.31
CA ASN A 85 8.11 -10.87 13.77
C ASN A 85 6.73 -10.57 14.41
N GLU A 86 5.74 -10.26 13.61
CA GLU A 86 4.35 -10.02 14.04
C GLU A 86 3.49 -11.30 13.98
N LEU A 87 4.04 -12.37 13.41
CA LEU A 87 3.32 -13.64 13.21
C LEU A 87 3.75 -14.68 14.23
N ASN A 88 2.78 -15.45 14.72
CA ASN A 88 3.07 -16.66 15.47
C ASN A 88 3.48 -17.81 14.51
N ASN A 89 4.15 -18.82 15.07
CA ASN A 89 4.65 -19.93 14.28
C ASN A 89 3.53 -20.77 13.66
N ASP A 90 2.39 -20.92 14.33
CA ASP A 90 1.27 -21.71 13.83
C ASP A 90 0.71 -21.15 12.52
N ILE A 91 0.59 -19.80 12.43
CA ILE A 91 0.20 -19.13 11.19
C ILE A 91 1.26 -19.36 10.11
N ILE A 92 2.55 -19.18 10.45
CA ILE A 92 3.65 -19.34 9.48
C ILE A 92 3.68 -20.76 8.92
N GLU A 93 3.57 -21.76 9.78
CA GLU A 93 3.59 -23.17 9.38
C GLU A 93 2.39 -23.52 8.48
N SER A 94 1.23 -22.92 8.75
CA SER A 94 0.01 -23.15 7.97
C SER A 94 0.06 -22.59 6.54
N ILE A 95 0.88 -21.57 6.26
CA ILE A 95 0.95 -20.90 4.96
C ILE A 95 1.68 -21.78 3.93
N ASP A 96 1.04 -22.02 2.78
CA ASP A 96 1.64 -22.65 1.61
C ASP A 96 2.30 -21.61 0.69
N TYR A 97 1.63 -20.47 0.46
CA TYR A 97 2.07 -19.42 -0.47
C TYR A 97 1.86 -18.03 0.09
N VAL A 98 2.74 -17.11 -0.30
CA VAL A 98 2.55 -15.66 -0.11
C VAL A 98 2.05 -15.05 -1.41
N VAL A 99 0.84 -14.49 -1.37
CA VAL A 99 0.11 -13.98 -2.54
C VAL A 99 -0.13 -12.48 -2.41
N PRO A 100 0.37 -11.64 -3.33
CA PRO A 100 0.11 -10.21 -3.30
C PRO A 100 -1.27 -9.85 -3.84
N VAL A 101 -1.88 -8.82 -3.25
CA VAL A 101 -2.91 -8.04 -3.94
C VAL A 101 -2.20 -7.08 -4.91
N PRO A 102 -2.45 -7.19 -6.23
CA PRO A 102 -1.74 -6.35 -7.20
C PRO A 102 -2.26 -4.91 -7.20
N GLU A 103 -1.45 -3.90 -7.48
CA GLU A 103 -0.01 -3.96 -7.79
C GLU A 103 0.85 -3.67 -6.56
N THR A 104 0.33 -2.89 -5.58
CA THR A 104 1.10 -2.31 -4.47
C THR A 104 1.59 -3.38 -3.49
N GLY A 105 0.81 -4.45 -3.29
CA GLY A 105 1.16 -5.57 -2.40
C GLY A 105 2.42 -6.36 -2.80
N LYS A 106 2.89 -6.26 -4.06
CA LYS A 106 3.97 -7.12 -4.59
C LYS A 106 5.28 -7.04 -3.82
N MET A 107 5.79 -5.83 -3.58
CA MET A 107 7.09 -5.67 -2.90
C MET A 107 7.03 -6.15 -1.45
N TYR A 108 5.94 -5.91 -0.78
CA TYR A 108 5.71 -6.41 0.58
C TYR A 108 5.65 -7.95 0.62
N ALA A 109 4.90 -8.54 -0.30
CA ALA A 109 4.76 -9.99 -0.39
C ALA A 109 6.09 -10.68 -0.72
N GLN A 110 6.95 -10.07 -1.57
CA GLN A 110 8.28 -10.59 -1.84
C GLN A 110 9.16 -10.62 -0.58
N GLY A 111 9.21 -9.49 0.16
CA GLY A 111 9.98 -9.42 1.41
C GLY A 111 9.47 -10.40 2.47
N LEU A 112 8.15 -10.54 2.58
CA LEU A 112 7.53 -11.50 3.49
C LEU A 112 7.83 -12.95 3.10
N ALA A 113 7.70 -13.30 1.82
CA ALA A 113 7.96 -14.64 1.30
C ALA A 113 9.40 -15.10 1.62
N GLU A 114 10.37 -14.21 1.44
CA GLU A 114 11.77 -14.48 1.82
C GLU A 114 11.89 -14.69 3.34
N ALA A 115 11.32 -13.80 4.16
CA ALA A 115 11.42 -13.90 5.61
C ALA A 115 10.74 -15.13 6.20
N LEU A 116 9.67 -15.63 5.57
CA LEU A 116 8.97 -16.84 5.97
C LEU A 116 9.57 -18.12 5.37
N ASN A 117 10.48 -18.00 4.41
CA ASN A 117 10.95 -19.10 3.56
C ASN A 117 9.77 -19.85 2.91
N LYS A 118 8.81 -19.10 2.38
CA LYS A 118 7.61 -19.59 1.69
C LYS A 118 7.60 -19.13 0.24
N PRO A 119 7.04 -19.91 -0.70
CA PRO A 119 6.95 -19.51 -2.10
C PRO A 119 6.12 -18.22 -2.29
N TYR A 120 6.63 -17.29 -3.08
CA TYR A 120 5.88 -16.13 -3.59
C TYR A 120 5.08 -16.56 -4.82
N LEU A 121 3.80 -16.22 -4.89
CA LEU A 121 2.92 -16.61 -5.99
C LEU A 121 2.00 -15.47 -6.41
N GLU A 122 2.11 -14.97 -7.63
CA GLU A 122 1.14 -14.06 -8.22
C GLU A 122 -0.09 -14.82 -8.69
N ALA A 123 -1.00 -15.18 -7.78
CA ALA A 123 -2.26 -15.84 -8.13
C ALA A 123 -3.34 -14.87 -8.58
N ILE A 124 -3.21 -13.58 -8.26
CA ILE A 124 -4.14 -12.50 -8.64
C ILE A 124 -3.47 -11.58 -9.64
N TYR A 125 -4.16 -11.28 -10.75
CA TYR A 125 -3.68 -10.36 -11.80
C TYR A 125 -4.67 -9.24 -12.07
N LYS A 126 -4.15 -8.03 -12.37
CA LYS A 126 -4.97 -6.97 -12.96
C LYS A 126 -5.20 -7.22 -14.44
N ARG A 127 -6.45 -7.28 -14.86
CA ARG A 127 -6.83 -7.39 -16.28
C ARG A 127 -6.66 -6.03 -16.96
N LYS A 128 -5.78 -5.94 -17.97
CA LYS A 128 -5.34 -4.67 -18.59
C LYS A 128 -6.39 -3.96 -19.50
N ARG A 129 -7.53 -4.59 -19.84
CA ARG A 129 -8.42 -4.12 -20.92
C ARG A 129 -9.79 -3.59 -20.50
N LEU A 130 -10.00 -3.33 -19.21
CA LEU A 130 -11.26 -2.72 -18.77
C LEU A 130 -11.05 -1.22 -18.55
N GLY A 131 -11.90 -0.39 -19.18
CA GLY A 131 -11.87 1.07 -19.10
C GLY A 131 -11.80 1.65 -17.67
N ARG A 132 -11.84 2.95 -17.50
CA ARG A 132 -11.75 3.61 -16.20
C ARG A 132 -13.06 3.45 -15.40
N SER A 133 -12.97 3.12 -14.11
CA SER A 133 -14.15 2.91 -13.24
C SER A 133 -14.92 4.18 -12.89
N PHE A 134 -14.41 5.35 -13.27
CA PHE A 134 -15.03 6.65 -12.95
C PHE A 134 -16.32 6.90 -13.75
N ASP A 135 -16.50 6.24 -14.88
CA ASP A 135 -17.67 6.39 -15.75
C ASP A 135 -18.87 5.55 -15.30
N ILE A 136 -18.73 4.75 -14.22
CA ILE A 136 -19.77 3.84 -13.75
C ILE A 136 -20.54 4.47 -12.59
N GLN A 137 -21.79 4.84 -12.82
CA GLN A 137 -22.65 5.51 -11.84
C GLN A 137 -23.28 4.56 -10.81
N SER A 138 -23.48 3.29 -11.16
CA SER A 138 -24.14 2.29 -10.30
C SER A 138 -23.18 1.56 -9.38
N VAL A 139 -23.54 1.39 -8.10
CA VAL A 139 -22.76 0.64 -7.10
C VAL A 139 -22.60 -0.83 -7.49
N THR A 140 -23.66 -1.43 -8.08
CA THR A 140 -23.68 -2.84 -8.51
C THR A 140 -22.79 -3.05 -9.73
N GLU A 141 -22.82 -2.14 -10.69
CA GLU A 141 -21.94 -2.19 -11.86
C GLU A 141 -20.50 -1.91 -11.50
N ARG A 142 -20.25 -1.03 -10.52
CA ARG A 142 -18.91 -0.78 -10.00
C ARG A 142 -18.32 -2.02 -9.32
N LYS A 143 -19.12 -2.80 -8.55
CA LYS A 143 -18.69 -4.10 -8.00
C LYS A 143 -18.33 -5.07 -9.12
N LYS A 144 -19.20 -5.26 -10.11
CA LYS A 144 -18.93 -6.10 -11.31
C LYS A 144 -17.68 -5.64 -12.05
N PHE A 145 -17.46 -4.32 -12.15
CA PHE A 145 -16.30 -3.76 -12.82
C PHE A 145 -14.99 -4.04 -12.07
N ILE A 146 -14.99 -3.96 -10.72
CA ILE A 146 -13.80 -4.24 -9.92
C ILE A 146 -13.50 -5.75 -9.91
N VAL A 147 -14.50 -6.60 -9.80
CA VAL A 147 -14.37 -8.07 -9.96
C VAL A 147 -13.80 -8.39 -11.34
N ASN A 148 -14.25 -7.69 -12.39
CA ASN A 148 -13.70 -7.87 -13.73
C ASN A 148 -12.27 -7.33 -13.90
N LYS A 149 -11.77 -6.48 -12.99
CA LYS A 149 -10.38 -5.97 -13.03
C LYS A 149 -9.35 -6.95 -12.49
N LEU A 150 -9.77 -7.86 -11.62
CA LEU A 150 -8.90 -8.88 -11.06
C LEU A 150 -9.19 -10.22 -11.75
N GLY A 151 -8.16 -10.96 -12.04
CA GLY A 151 -8.22 -12.34 -12.51
C GLY A 151 -7.52 -13.24 -11.52
N LEU A 152 -8.05 -14.42 -11.26
CA LEU A 152 -7.46 -15.44 -10.42
C LEU A 152 -6.91 -16.58 -11.26
N ILE A 153 -5.85 -17.23 -10.82
CA ILE A 153 -5.31 -18.50 -11.34
C ILE A 153 -5.62 -19.58 -10.31
N PRO A 154 -6.79 -20.23 -10.42
CA PRO A 154 -7.30 -21.06 -9.34
C PRO A 154 -6.59 -22.40 -9.18
N ASP A 155 -6.09 -22.98 -10.24
CA ASP A 155 -5.39 -24.27 -10.24
C ASP A 155 -4.10 -24.28 -9.42
N LEU A 156 -3.51 -23.09 -9.20
CA LEU A 156 -2.30 -22.95 -8.38
C LEU A 156 -2.59 -22.88 -6.88
N ILE A 157 -3.83 -22.52 -6.48
CA ILE A 157 -4.14 -22.19 -5.07
C ILE A 157 -5.28 -23.01 -4.48
N LYS A 158 -5.93 -23.84 -5.27
CA LYS A 158 -7.03 -24.70 -4.80
C LYS A 158 -6.56 -25.59 -3.64
N ASP A 159 -7.38 -25.67 -2.57
CA ASP A 159 -7.12 -26.43 -1.35
C ASP A 159 -5.83 -26.03 -0.61
N LYS A 160 -5.35 -24.78 -0.80
CA LYS A 160 -4.15 -24.24 -0.19
C LYS A 160 -4.47 -23.23 0.93
N SER A 161 -3.44 -22.94 1.73
CA SER A 161 -3.47 -21.86 2.71
C SER A 161 -2.53 -20.75 2.24
N ILE A 162 -3.02 -19.52 2.15
CA ILE A 162 -2.27 -18.38 1.62
C ILE A 162 -2.14 -17.25 2.61
N ALA A 163 -0.99 -16.58 2.57
CA ALA A 163 -0.83 -15.24 3.11
C ALA A 163 -1.20 -14.23 2.03
N LEU A 164 -2.38 -13.60 2.14
CA LEU A 164 -2.80 -12.55 1.21
C LEU A 164 -2.29 -11.21 1.71
N VAL A 165 -1.40 -10.57 0.94
CA VAL A 165 -0.68 -9.35 1.34
C VAL A 165 -1.18 -8.15 0.57
N ASP A 166 -1.64 -7.11 1.29
CA ASP A 166 -2.00 -5.80 0.75
C ASP A 166 -1.33 -4.71 1.58
N GLU A 167 -1.18 -3.49 1.07
CA GLU A 167 -0.43 -2.42 1.73
C GLU A 167 -1.12 -1.84 2.97
N ALA A 168 -2.45 -1.69 2.93
CA ALA A 168 -3.25 -1.10 4.01
C ALA A 168 -4.74 -1.43 3.87
N ILE A 169 -5.48 -1.35 4.96
CA ILE A 169 -6.95 -1.42 4.96
C ILE A 169 -7.53 -0.04 5.24
N PHE A 170 -8.09 0.61 4.22
CA PHE A 170 -8.90 1.82 4.37
C PHE A 170 -10.39 1.49 4.44
N THR A 171 -11.00 1.28 3.29
CA THR A 171 -12.42 0.89 3.17
C THR A 171 -12.60 -0.63 3.10
N GLY A 172 -11.52 -1.38 2.96
CA GLY A 172 -11.52 -2.83 2.78
C GLY A 172 -12.12 -3.35 1.47
N ALA A 173 -12.58 -2.45 0.58
CA ALA A 173 -13.31 -2.84 -0.63
C ALA A 173 -12.49 -3.71 -1.59
N THR A 174 -11.22 -3.37 -1.81
CA THR A 174 -10.32 -4.14 -2.69
C THR A 174 -10.05 -5.52 -2.11
N LEU A 175 -9.73 -5.58 -0.82
CA LEU A 175 -9.46 -6.83 -0.11
C LEU A 175 -10.68 -7.75 -0.09
N LYS A 176 -11.88 -7.20 0.15
CA LYS A 176 -13.11 -7.98 0.13
C LYS A 176 -13.34 -8.65 -1.22
N ILE A 177 -13.11 -7.92 -2.31
CA ILE A 177 -13.21 -8.46 -3.66
C ILE A 177 -12.12 -9.50 -3.93
N ALA A 178 -10.87 -9.23 -3.49
CA ALA A 178 -9.79 -10.20 -3.62
C ALA A 178 -10.11 -11.52 -2.89
N VAL A 179 -10.62 -11.45 -1.66
CA VAL A 179 -11.04 -12.62 -0.89
C VAL A 179 -12.18 -13.37 -1.57
N GLU A 180 -13.21 -12.65 -2.09
CA GLU A 180 -14.34 -13.26 -2.81
C GLU A 180 -13.90 -14.13 -4.01
N LEU A 181 -12.77 -13.78 -4.67
CA LEU A 181 -12.24 -14.60 -5.77
C LEU A 181 -11.76 -15.99 -5.32
N PHE A 182 -11.37 -16.16 -4.07
CA PHE A 182 -10.85 -17.43 -3.55
C PHE A 182 -11.94 -18.34 -2.97
N GLN A 183 -13.14 -17.81 -2.65
CA GLN A 183 -14.18 -18.54 -1.89
C GLN A 183 -14.63 -19.84 -2.55
N GLU A 184 -14.59 -19.92 -3.89
CA GLU A 184 -15.04 -21.12 -4.64
C GLU A 184 -13.99 -22.26 -4.65
N TYR A 185 -12.75 -21.99 -4.14
CA TYR A 185 -11.60 -22.87 -4.33
C TYR A 185 -11.09 -23.52 -3.03
N ASN A 186 -11.86 -23.45 -1.95
CA ASN A 186 -11.48 -24.02 -0.63
C ASN A 186 -10.09 -23.53 -0.15
N VAL A 187 -9.82 -22.23 -0.28
CA VAL A 187 -8.56 -21.60 0.11
C VAL A 187 -8.69 -21.06 1.52
N ARG A 188 -7.74 -21.40 2.40
CA ARG A 188 -7.59 -20.73 3.70
C ARG A 188 -6.80 -19.45 3.51
N ILE A 189 -7.22 -18.37 4.16
CA ILE A 189 -6.64 -17.05 3.91
C ILE A 189 -6.24 -16.38 5.22
N HIS A 190 -4.96 -16.02 5.33
CA HIS A 190 -4.43 -15.12 6.33
C HIS A 190 -4.15 -13.77 5.67
N ILE A 191 -4.91 -12.73 5.99
CA ILE A 191 -4.65 -11.37 5.49
C ILE A 191 -3.53 -10.76 6.32
N LEU A 192 -2.47 -10.29 5.65
CA LEU A 192 -1.30 -9.69 6.27
C LEU A 192 -1.09 -8.27 5.73
N ILE A 193 -1.16 -7.27 6.61
CA ILE A 193 -1.11 -5.86 6.26
C ILE A 193 0.16 -5.23 6.84
N PRO A 194 1.17 -4.94 6.01
CA PRO A 194 2.46 -4.37 6.42
C PRO A 194 2.38 -2.86 6.73
N SER A 195 1.23 -2.37 7.11
CA SER A 195 1.01 -1.07 7.74
C SER A 195 0.25 -1.25 9.05
N PRO A 196 0.31 -0.27 9.96
CA PRO A 196 -0.59 -0.22 11.09
C PRO A 196 -2.05 -0.04 10.66
N GLU A 197 -2.96 -0.15 11.59
CA GLU A 197 -4.38 0.10 11.40
C GLU A 197 -4.64 1.54 10.99
N CYS A 198 -5.40 1.76 9.92
CA CYS A 198 -5.85 3.09 9.53
C CYS A 198 -7.06 3.46 10.37
N ILE A 199 -6.84 4.30 11.38
CA ILE A 199 -7.86 4.69 12.39
C ILE A 199 -8.35 6.13 12.25
N ASN A 200 -7.62 6.99 11.50
CA ASN A 200 -7.96 8.38 11.33
C ASN A 200 -8.11 8.77 9.87
N GLN A 201 -9.17 9.53 9.56
CA GLN A 201 -9.32 10.16 8.25
C GLN A 201 -8.36 11.34 8.11
N CYS A 202 -7.51 11.28 7.09
CA CYS A 202 -6.62 12.36 6.76
C CYS A 202 -7.39 13.57 6.25
N GLN A 203 -7.21 14.73 6.87
CA GLN A 203 -7.84 15.97 6.44
C GLN A 203 -7.16 16.62 5.23
N SER A 204 -5.91 16.26 4.94
CA SER A 204 -5.09 16.93 3.93
C SER A 204 -4.92 16.13 2.64
N ASN A 205 -4.68 14.83 2.70
CA ASN A 205 -4.12 14.08 1.59
C ASN A 205 -4.92 12.84 1.17
N MET A 206 -5.55 12.16 2.10
CA MET A 206 -6.34 10.95 1.86
C MET A 206 -7.73 11.12 2.45
N GLN A 207 -8.65 11.58 1.63
CA GLN A 207 -10.07 11.64 1.99
C GLN A 207 -10.78 10.50 1.24
N PRO A 208 -11.03 9.35 1.86
CA PRO A 208 -11.82 8.31 1.24
C PRO A 208 -13.24 8.84 1.00
N SER A 209 -13.80 8.55 -0.16
CA SER A 209 -15.20 8.88 -0.48
C SER A 209 -16.22 8.09 0.36
N ARG A 210 -15.75 7.25 1.29
CA ARG A 210 -16.53 6.39 2.18
C ARG A 210 -15.86 6.35 3.55
N ALA A 211 -16.66 6.01 4.58
CA ALA A 211 -16.16 5.72 5.92
C ALA A 211 -15.03 4.68 5.89
N MET A 212 -14.07 4.85 6.75
CA MET A 212 -13.00 3.86 6.93
C MET A 212 -13.57 2.60 7.58
N LEU A 213 -13.03 1.45 7.22
CA LEU A 213 -13.55 0.16 7.71
C LEU A 213 -13.56 0.09 9.24
N LEU A 214 -12.47 0.52 9.88
CA LEU A 214 -12.32 0.45 11.33
C LEU A 214 -13.18 1.47 12.11
N GLU A 215 -13.89 2.39 11.43
CA GLU A 215 -14.89 3.24 12.07
C GLU A 215 -16.16 2.45 12.46
N TYR A 216 -16.43 1.33 11.79
CA TYR A 216 -17.67 0.55 11.99
C TYR A 216 -17.48 -0.96 12.13
N VAL A 217 -16.29 -1.47 11.85
CA VAL A 217 -15.93 -2.88 12.07
C VAL A 217 -14.78 -2.94 13.09
N PRO A 218 -15.01 -3.44 14.31
CA PRO A 218 -13.97 -3.63 15.30
C PRO A 218 -12.86 -4.57 14.79
N ARG A 219 -11.63 -4.33 15.21
CA ARG A 219 -10.46 -5.11 14.80
C ARG A 219 -10.65 -6.62 14.94
N GLU A 220 -11.18 -7.05 16.09
CA GLU A 220 -11.45 -8.45 16.42
C GLU A 220 -12.49 -9.10 15.51
N SER A 221 -13.31 -8.30 14.82
CA SER A 221 -14.34 -8.76 13.89
C SER A 221 -13.87 -8.80 12.42
N LEU A 222 -12.65 -8.34 12.11
CA LEU A 222 -12.17 -8.24 10.73
C LEU A 222 -12.08 -9.60 10.03
N SER A 223 -11.65 -10.67 10.72
CA SER A 223 -11.60 -12.01 10.13
C SER A 223 -13.00 -12.50 9.73
N SER A 224 -13.98 -12.29 10.58
CA SER A 224 -15.40 -12.62 10.27
C SER A 224 -15.96 -11.72 9.16
N TYR A 225 -15.62 -10.41 9.17
CA TYR A 225 -16.06 -9.46 8.15
C TYR A 225 -15.57 -9.84 6.74
N PHE A 226 -14.30 -10.25 6.63
CA PHE A 226 -13.71 -10.69 5.37
C PHE A 226 -13.99 -12.18 5.06
N ASN A 227 -14.45 -12.96 6.02
CA ASN A 227 -14.59 -14.41 5.93
C ASN A 227 -13.25 -15.11 5.65
N VAL A 228 -12.26 -14.86 6.53
CA VAL A 228 -10.89 -15.38 6.45
C VAL A 228 -10.43 -15.92 7.80
N ASP A 229 -9.33 -16.69 7.81
CA ASP A 229 -8.80 -17.32 9.02
C ASP A 229 -8.21 -16.29 9.99
N SER A 230 -7.52 -15.27 9.50
CA SER A 230 -6.97 -14.19 10.34
C SER A 230 -6.70 -12.91 9.55
N VAL A 231 -6.63 -11.78 10.28
CA VAL A 231 -6.16 -10.48 9.79
C VAL A 231 -5.11 -9.96 10.77
N THR A 232 -3.91 -9.70 10.28
CA THR A 232 -2.79 -9.22 11.09
C THR A 232 -2.21 -7.95 10.49
N PHE A 233 -1.96 -6.95 11.33
CA PHE A 233 -1.30 -5.69 10.96
C PHE A 233 0.10 -5.65 11.56
N ILE A 234 0.99 -4.89 10.92
CA ILE A 234 2.28 -4.57 11.54
C ILE A 234 2.06 -3.62 12.73
N SER A 235 2.85 -3.77 13.79
CA SER A 235 2.77 -2.87 14.94
C SER A 235 3.27 -1.46 14.60
N ASN A 236 2.71 -0.43 15.27
CA ASN A 236 3.18 0.96 15.13
C ASN A 236 4.68 1.08 15.39
N LYS A 237 5.17 0.42 16.45
CA LYS A 237 6.59 0.42 16.80
C LYS A 237 7.48 -0.13 15.68
N ARG A 238 7.04 -1.18 15.01
CA ARG A 238 7.77 -1.77 13.88
C ARG A 238 7.74 -0.85 12.68
N PHE A 239 6.57 -0.31 12.34
CA PHE A 239 6.39 0.61 11.24
C PHE A 239 7.25 1.87 11.40
N GLU A 240 7.22 2.48 12.60
CA GLU A 240 8.05 3.63 12.93
C GLU A 240 9.53 3.36 12.69
N ARG A 241 10.03 2.23 13.16
CA ARG A 241 11.45 1.86 12.98
C ARG A 241 11.87 1.72 11.52
N ASP A 242 11.00 1.19 10.68
CA ASP A 242 11.35 0.83 9.30
C ASP A 242 11.06 1.97 8.30
N VAL A 243 10.11 2.86 8.62
CA VAL A 243 9.67 3.98 7.77
C VAL A 243 10.14 5.33 8.28
N ILE A 244 10.11 5.55 9.61
CA ILE A 244 10.43 6.84 10.22
C ILE A 244 11.91 6.89 10.53
N ILE A 245 12.70 7.37 9.57
CA ILE A 245 14.15 7.58 9.77
C ILE A 245 14.43 8.88 10.52
N ASN A 246 13.55 9.87 10.39
CA ASN A 246 13.56 11.17 11.08
C ASN A 246 12.14 11.53 11.52
N ASN A 247 11.98 12.40 12.52
CA ASN A 247 10.67 12.84 13.03
C ASN A 247 9.82 13.67 12.04
N ASP A 248 10.21 13.69 10.76
CA ASP A 248 9.59 14.51 9.71
C ASP A 248 8.51 13.75 8.91
N ILE A 249 8.03 12.62 9.42
CA ILE A 249 6.97 11.85 8.76
C ILE A 249 5.66 11.95 9.55
N CYS A 250 4.59 12.24 8.82
CA CYS A 250 3.23 12.20 9.33
C CYS A 250 2.74 10.75 9.43
N THR A 251 2.27 10.36 10.60
CA THR A 251 1.66 9.04 10.88
C THR A 251 0.20 9.15 11.31
N PHE A 252 -0.42 10.31 11.15
CA PHE A 252 -1.76 10.62 11.63
C PHE A 252 -2.83 9.56 11.26
N CYS A 253 -2.71 8.93 10.08
CA CYS A 253 -3.61 7.87 9.67
C CYS A 253 -3.60 6.65 10.61
N PHE A 254 -2.50 6.41 11.31
CA PHE A 254 -2.21 5.20 12.08
C PHE A 254 -2.16 5.43 13.60
N ASP A 255 -1.97 6.66 14.03
CA ASP A 255 -1.87 7.03 15.43
C ASP A 255 -2.63 8.33 15.69
N ASN A 256 -2.93 8.61 16.97
CA ASN A 256 -3.62 9.84 17.36
C ASN A 256 -2.64 10.99 17.66
N LYS A 257 -1.42 10.94 17.10
CA LYS A 257 -0.46 12.01 17.28
C LYS A 257 -0.83 13.19 16.40
N ASP A 258 -1.12 14.33 17.00
CA ASP A 258 -1.39 15.57 16.30
C ASP A 258 -0.21 15.99 15.42
N TRP A 259 -0.52 16.73 14.36
CA TRP A 259 0.41 17.27 13.38
C TRP A 259 1.43 18.22 13.99
#